data_c46999140d0b3cf3657ba92b540f1482
#
_entry.id   c46999140d0b3cf3657ba92b540f1482
#
_cell.length_a   1.000
_cell.length_b   1.000
_cell.length_c   1.000
_cell.angle_alpha   90.00
_cell.angle_beta   90.00
_cell.angle_gamma   90.00
#
_symmetry.space_group_name_H-M   'P 1'
#
loop_
_entity.id
_entity.type
_entity.pdbx_description
1 polymer ?
#
loop_
_entity_poly.entity_id
_entity_poly.type
_entity_poly.pdbx_seq_one_letter_code
_entity_poly.pdbx_strand_id
1 'polypeptide(L)'
;MPCRLRTRAVAGNSIRQIPFDRDLELLPRPIPGWDAEWIHLGHGPVSNDAMRVTFGSGSFAVFQTTSAGILRGTNAADTVAFLGSLPAVNFPRSHAQPIGGDAGLAMTPGAAFDLYLPEGSGIFIFAVPASPAAVANDADEGQTAQRRVLDKTQTALLARCIESLEGMRAAAASSRSISSAHRGLLQSAAAAMFTEGFGQSYDMREPLQRHRAVVRACAFIDANLRTSIALADLCAAAGVCTRALEYGFHDFYELGPMAYVRNLRLCRVRHDLQAPESGDDSVSSAARRWSFTHMGQFSHDYRVLFGEMPSETLARRRREPPSTLPRERKLARSSEPRG
;
A
#
# COMPACT_ATOMS: atom_id res chain seq x y z
N MET A 1 19.22 3.27 -7.67
CA MET A 1 19.34 1.86 -7.24
C MET A 1 18.69 1.73 -5.87
N PRO A 2 17.61 0.99 -5.69
CA PRO A 2 16.98 0.82 -4.37
C PRO A 2 17.81 -0.15 -3.53
N CYS A 3 18.08 0.28 -2.29
CA CYS A 3 18.80 -0.51 -1.29
C CYS A 3 17.91 -1.68 -0.83
N ARG A 4 18.24 -2.90 -1.26
CA ARG A 4 17.55 -4.13 -0.83
C ARG A 4 17.98 -4.50 0.58
N LEU A 5 17.13 -4.22 1.56
CA LEU A 5 17.23 -4.80 2.90
C LEU A 5 16.54 -6.18 2.90
N ARG A 6 17.33 -7.26 2.88
CA ARG A 6 16.85 -8.61 3.15
C ARG A 6 16.49 -8.71 4.64
N THR A 7 15.22 -8.74 4.97
CA THR A 7 14.76 -9.15 6.29
C THR A 7 14.61 -10.68 6.33
N ARG A 8 15.43 -11.35 7.15
CA ARG A 8 15.26 -12.75 7.52
C ARG A 8 13.86 -12.94 8.13
N ALA A 9 13.10 -13.88 7.59
CA ALA A 9 11.85 -14.34 8.18
C ALA A 9 12.13 -14.86 9.59
N VAL A 10 11.62 -14.17 10.60
CA VAL A 10 11.64 -14.66 11.98
C VAL A 10 10.44 -15.59 12.10
N ALA A 11 10.68 -16.90 12.07
CA ALA A 11 9.69 -17.90 12.43
C ALA A 11 9.29 -17.68 13.90
N GLY A 12 8.07 -17.23 14.14
CA GLY A 12 7.56 -16.99 15.48
C GLY A 12 6.11 -16.54 15.48
N ASN A 13 5.38 -16.98 16.50
CA ASN A 13 4.00 -16.55 16.71
C ASN A 13 4.00 -15.23 17.48
N SER A 14 3.91 -14.11 16.79
CA SER A 14 3.84 -12.79 17.42
C SER A 14 2.68 -11.97 16.89
N ILE A 15 2.06 -11.21 17.77
CA ILE A 15 1.18 -10.10 17.39
C ILE A 15 1.98 -8.81 17.55
N ARG A 16 1.91 -7.96 16.56
CA ARG A 16 2.38 -6.57 16.67
C ARG A 16 1.24 -5.64 16.31
N GLN A 17 0.81 -4.83 17.26
CA GLN A 17 0.20 -3.55 16.92
C GLN A 17 1.31 -2.71 16.32
N ILE A 18 1.07 -2.22 15.14
CA ILE A 18 1.99 -1.35 14.45
C ILE A 18 1.49 0.06 14.75
N PRO A 19 2.15 0.82 15.65
CA PRO A 19 1.75 2.21 15.86
C PRO A 19 1.93 2.94 14.54
N PHE A 20 0.84 3.41 13.98
CA PHE A 20 0.87 4.43 12.95
C PHE A 20 0.96 5.76 13.68
N ASP A 21 2.16 6.26 13.81
CA ASP A 21 2.36 7.65 14.11
C ASP A 21 1.97 8.49 12.88
N ARG A 22 1.68 9.76 13.08
CA ARG A 22 1.13 10.73 12.10
C ARG A 22 1.89 10.84 10.78
N ASP A 23 2.98 10.11 10.62
CA ASP A 23 3.86 10.08 9.46
C ASP A 23 3.54 8.88 8.55
N LEU A 24 2.55 9.08 7.70
CA LEU A 24 1.94 8.07 6.82
C LEU A 24 2.84 7.51 5.73
N GLU A 25 3.97 8.14 5.45
CA GLU A 25 4.80 7.79 4.29
C GLU A 25 5.74 6.60 4.54
N LEU A 26 5.97 6.31 5.79
CA LEU A 26 6.64 5.08 6.19
C LEU A 26 5.59 4.11 6.71
N LEU A 27 4.77 3.54 5.80
CA LEU A 27 4.02 2.35 6.15
C LEU A 27 5.02 1.38 6.78
N PRO A 28 4.94 1.09 8.09
CA PRO A 28 5.71 -0.01 8.64
C PRO A 28 5.22 -1.21 7.86
N ARG A 29 6.05 -1.76 6.97
CA ARG A 29 5.73 -2.80 5.99
C ARG A 29 4.77 -3.79 6.65
N PRO A 30 3.46 -3.74 6.35
CA PRO A 30 2.47 -4.55 7.05
C PRO A 30 2.76 -6.03 6.85
N ILE A 31 3.40 -6.35 5.74
CA ILE A 31 3.89 -7.68 5.42
C ILE A 31 5.37 -7.59 5.09
N PRO A 32 6.22 -8.48 5.66
CA PRO A 32 7.63 -8.50 5.35
C PRO A 32 7.86 -8.70 3.84
N GLY A 33 8.75 -7.89 3.26
CA GLY A 33 9.10 -7.97 1.85
C GLY A 33 8.18 -7.22 0.89
N TRP A 34 7.03 -6.71 1.33
CA TRP A 34 6.20 -5.82 0.50
C TRP A 34 6.89 -4.48 0.31
N ASP A 35 6.83 -4.01 -0.93
CA ASP A 35 7.18 -2.63 -1.29
C ASP A 35 5.88 -1.91 -1.62
N ALA A 36 5.40 -1.08 -0.69
CA ALA A 36 4.12 -0.41 -0.80
C ALA A 36 4.23 1.04 -0.33
N GLU A 37 3.50 1.93 -1.01
CA GLU A 37 3.35 3.32 -0.64
C GLU A 37 1.88 3.67 -0.43
N TRP A 38 1.63 4.62 0.45
CA TRP A 38 0.33 5.26 0.65
C TRP A 38 0.31 6.64 0.03
N ILE A 39 -0.69 6.92 -0.80
CA ILE A 39 -0.94 8.24 -1.37
C ILE A 39 -2.22 8.78 -0.76
N HIS A 40 -2.11 9.83 0.02
CA HIS A 40 -3.25 10.46 0.66
C HIS A 40 -4.08 11.26 -0.34
N LEU A 41 -5.38 11.03 -0.39
CA LEU A 41 -6.31 11.71 -1.30
C LEU A 41 -7.43 12.46 -0.58
N GLY A 42 -7.69 12.13 0.68
CA GLY A 42 -8.71 12.75 1.50
C GLY A 42 -8.33 14.14 2.03
N HIS A 43 -9.09 14.66 2.98
CA HIS A 43 -8.85 15.96 3.60
C HIS A 43 -8.53 15.79 5.10
N GLY A 44 -7.59 16.59 5.59
CA GLY A 44 -7.26 16.64 7.01
C GLY A 44 -6.31 15.55 7.49
N PRO A 45 -6.10 15.44 8.81
CA PRO A 45 -5.17 14.49 9.39
C PRO A 45 -5.65 13.05 9.19
N VAL A 46 -4.73 12.16 8.86
CA VAL A 46 -5.00 10.74 8.69
C VAL A 46 -4.69 10.00 9.98
N SER A 47 -5.59 9.14 10.38
CA SER A 47 -5.34 8.12 11.39
C SER A 47 -5.52 6.76 10.75
N ASN A 48 -4.51 5.93 10.83
CA ASN A 48 -4.58 4.56 10.37
C ASN A 48 -4.35 3.63 11.55
N ASP A 49 -5.04 2.50 11.53
CA ASP A 49 -4.81 1.41 12.46
C ASP A 49 -4.34 0.19 11.68
N ALA A 50 -3.26 -0.42 12.13
CA ALA A 50 -2.78 -1.65 11.53
C ALA A 50 -2.36 -2.65 12.58
N MET A 51 -2.72 -3.90 12.34
CA MET A 51 -2.33 -5.03 13.14
C MET A 51 -1.76 -6.12 12.24
N ARG A 52 -0.70 -6.76 12.69
CA ARG A 52 -0.16 -7.96 12.03
C ARG A 52 -0.05 -9.11 13.02
N VAL A 53 -0.50 -10.27 12.58
CA VAL A 53 -0.38 -11.54 13.29
C VAL A 53 0.46 -12.49 12.44
N THR A 54 1.49 -13.08 13.03
CA THR A 54 2.25 -14.17 12.39
C THR A 54 1.78 -15.52 12.93
N PHE A 55 1.61 -16.49 12.03
CA PHE A 55 1.18 -17.85 12.36
C PHE A 55 1.98 -18.86 11.54
N GLY A 56 2.89 -19.56 12.17
CA GLY A 56 3.86 -20.40 11.45
C GLY A 56 4.74 -19.57 10.51
N SER A 57 4.73 -19.90 9.23
CA SER A 57 5.41 -19.13 8.18
C SER A 57 4.52 -18.05 7.53
N GLY A 58 3.22 -18.02 7.86
CA GLY A 58 2.25 -17.08 7.30
C GLY A 58 2.07 -15.82 8.12
N SER A 59 1.45 -14.82 7.51
CA SER A 59 1.06 -13.55 8.14
C SER A 59 -0.39 -13.22 7.80
N PHE A 60 -1.09 -12.66 8.77
CA PHE A 60 -2.38 -12.01 8.61
C PHE A 60 -2.24 -10.57 9.06
N ALA A 61 -2.57 -9.63 8.20
CA ALA A 61 -2.51 -8.22 8.52
C ALA A 61 -3.87 -7.56 8.26
N VAL A 62 -4.16 -6.55 9.07
CA VAL A 62 -5.36 -5.69 8.94
C VAL A 62 -4.88 -4.26 8.87
N PHE A 63 -5.49 -3.50 8.00
CA PHE A 63 -5.25 -2.08 7.86
C PHE A 63 -6.60 -1.36 7.75
N GLN A 64 -6.80 -0.32 8.54
CA GLN A 64 -7.98 0.56 8.49
C GLN A 64 -7.53 2.00 8.37
N THR A 65 -8.25 2.79 7.59
CA THR A 65 -7.94 4.21 7.36
C THR A 65 -9.15 5.08 7.67
N THR A 66 -8.90 6.25 8.25
CA THR A 66 -9.92 7.29 8.45
C THR A 66 -10.02 8.25 7.28
N SER A 67 -9.18 8.11 6.28
CA SER A 67 -9.15 9.03 5.13
C SER A 67 -8.99 8.27 3.81
N ALA A 68 -9.54 8.83 2.75
CA ALA A 68 -9.38 8.26 1.42
C ALA A 68 -7.93 8.30 0.94
N GLY A 69 -7.51 7.25 0.25
CA GLY A 69 -6.15 7.18 -0.31
C GLY A 69 -5.94 5.99 -1.23
N ILE A 70 -4.73 5.90 -1.75
CA ILE A 70 -4.30 4.81 -2.60
C ILE A 70 -3.20 4.04 -1.89
N LEU A 71 -3.36 2.74 -1.78
CA LEU A 71 -2.31 1.80 -1.42
C LEU A 71 -1.82 1.11 -2.69
N ARG A 72 -0.59 1.38 -3.09
CA ARG A 72 0.00 0.76 -4.29
C ARG A 72 1.38 0.21 -4.02
N GLY A 73 1.76 -0.82 -4.76
CA GLY A 73 3.07 -1.43 -4.59
C GLY A 73 3.20 -2.79 -5.24
N THR A 74 4.12 -3.59 -4.72
CA THR A 74 4.39 -4.96 -5.17
C THR A 74 4.39 -5.94 -4.01
N ASN A 75 3.82 -7.13 -4.25
CA ASN A 75 3.94 -8.25 -3.34
C ASN A 75 5.40 -8.72 -3.22
N ALA A 76 5.75 -9.34 -2.10
CA ALA A 76 7.08 -9.91 -1.92
C ALA A 76 7.38 -11.00 -2.96
N ALA A 77 8.65 -11.08 -3.40
CA ALA A 77 9.07 -12.01 -4.45
C ALA A 77 9.04 -13.49 -4.04
N ASP A 78 8.85 -13.78 -2.75
CA ASP A 78 8.82 -15.12 -2.18
C ASP A 78 7.47 -15.45 -1.53
N THR A 79 6.44 -14.65 -1.78
CA THR A 79 5.17 -14.72 -1.07
C THR A 79 3.99 -14.70 -2.03
N VAL A 80 3.00 -15.55 -1.79
CA VAL A 80 1.67 -15.43 -2.35
C VAL A 80 0.76 -14.76 -1.31
N ALA A 81 -0.15 -13.89 -1.77
CA ALA A 81 -1.03 -13.18 -0.87
C ALA A 81 -2.46 -13.08 -1.39
N PHE A 82 -3.40 -12.96 -0.46
CA PHE A 82 -4.79 -12.64 -0.75
C PHE A 82 -5.19 -11.42 0.08
N LEU A 83 -5.73 -10.42 -0.59
CA LEU A 83 -6.19 -9.17 -0.01
C LEU A 83 -7.70 -9.04 -0.22
N GLY A 84 -8.41 -8.71 0.85
CA GLY A 84 -9.85 -8.43 0.79
C GLY A 84 -10.23 -7.25 1.65
N SER A 85 -11.50 -6.86 1.57
CA SER A 85 -12.06 -5.75 2.36
C SER A 85 -12.53 -6.21 3.72
N LEU A 86 -12.32 -5.39 4.73
CA LEU A 86 -13.11 -5.45 5.96
C LEU A 86 -14.55 -5.01 5.65
N PRO A 87 -15.54 -5.44 6.48
CA PRO A 87 -16.91 -4.93 6.37
C PRO A 87 -16.92 -3.40 6.45
N ALA A 88 -17.47 -2.76 5.42
CA ALA A 88 -17.53 -1.30 5.31
C ALA A 88 -18.75 -0.89 4.48
N VAL A 89 -19.17 0.37 4.63
CA VAL A 89 -20.23 0.95 3.79
C VAL A 89 -19.71 1.14 2.36
N ASN A 90 -18.45 1.58 2.22
CA ASN A 90 -17.77 1.77 0.95
C ASN A 90 -16.61 0.78 0.83
N PHE A 91 -16.66 -0.06 -0.19
CA PHE A 91 -15.60 -1.04 -0.42
C PHE A 91 -14.38 -0.43 -1.11
N PRO A 92 -13.16 -0.87 -0.75
CA PRO A 92 -11.96 -0.64 -1.53
C PRO A 92 -12.15 -1.08 -2.98
N ARG A 93 -11.41 -0.45 -3.89
CA ARG A 93 -11.49 -0.76 -5.33
C ARG A 93 -10.10 -0.98 -5.91
N SER A 94 -9.98 -1.98 -6.77
CA SER A 94 -8.83 -2.14 -7.65
C SER A 94 -9.30 -1.95 -9.08
N HIS A 95 -8.66 -1.05 -9.82
CA HIS A 95 -9.05 -0.74 -11.21
C HIS A 95 -10.57 -0.43 -11.34
N ALA A 96 -11.11 0.39 -10.43
CA ALA A 96 -12.53 0.72 -10.29
C ALA A 96 -13.48 -0.47 -10.00
N GLN A 97 -12.95 -1.66 -9.79
CA GLN A 97 -13.71 -2.84 -9.40
C GLN A 97 -13.76 -2.96 -7.87
N PRO A 98 -14.93 -3.09 -7.24
CA PRO A 98 -15.02 -3.22 -5.80
C PRO A 98 -14.37 -4.53 -5.32
N ILE A 99 -13.68 -4.44 -4.20
CA ILE A 99 -13.11 -5.57 -3.47
C ILE A 99 -13.89 -5.68 -2.17
N GLY A 100 -14.78 -6.65 -2.07
CA GLY A 100 -15.60 -6.80 -0.88
C GLY A 100 -16.59 -7.96 -0.99
N GLY A 101 -17.23 -8.30 0.11
CA GLY A 101 -18.07 -9.47 0.21
C GLY A 101 -17.25 -10.76 0.05
N ASP A 102 -17.47 -11.43 -1.08
CA ASP A 102 -16.77 -12.66 -1.47
C ASP A 102 -15.60 -12.41 -2.44
N ALA A 103 -15.29 -11.16 -2.78
CA ALA A 103 -14.26 -10.83 -3.75
C ALA A 103 -13.02 -10.18 -3.12
N GLY A 104 -11.84 -10.56 -3.59
CA GLY A 104 -10.55 -9.99 -3.19
C GLY A 104 -9.54 -10.02 -4.32
N LEU A 105 -8.31 -9.67 -4.01
CA LEU A 105 -7.15 -9.73 -4.90
C LEU A 105 -6.25 -10.89 -4.52
N ALA A 106 -6.01 -11.79 -5.45
CA ALA A 106 -4.96 -12.78 -5.37
C ALA A 106 -3.67 -12.21 -5.97
N MET A 107 -2.57 -12.36 -5.27
CA MET A 107 -1.27 -11.80 -5.64
C MET A 107 -0.22 -12.90 -5.64
N THR A 108 0.36 -13.14 -6.79
CA THR A 108 1.53 -14.00 -6.97
C THR A 108 2.80 -13.27 -6.49
N PRO A 109 3.94 -13.97 -6.36
CA PRO A 109 5.21 -13.34 -6.03
C PRO A 109 5.55 -12.18 -6.97
N GLY A 110 5.86 -11.01 -6.41
CA GLY A 110 6.19 -9.82 -7.19
C GLY A 110 5.03 -9.12 -7.89
N ALA A 111 3.78 -9.59 -7.75
CA ALA A 111 2.63 -8.98 -8.40
C ALA A 111 2.41 -7.53 -7.96
N ALA A 112 2.21 -6.64 -8.92
CA ALA A 112 1.86 -5.25 -8.66
C ALA A 112 0.39 -5.11 -8.27
N PHE A 113 0.09 -4.18 -7.38
CA PHE A 113 -1.28 -3.84 -6.98
C PHE A 113 -1.46 -2.33 -6.85
N ASP A 114 -2.69 -1.88 -7.11
CA ASP A 114 -3.15 -0.51 -6.92
C ASP A 114 -4.57 -0.57 -6.35
N LEU A 115 -4.77 0.03 -5.18
CA LEU A 115 -5.99 -0.02 -4.40
C LEU A 115 -6.41 1.38 -3.99
N TYR A 116 -7.57 1.81 -4.43
CA TYR A 116 -8.23 2.95 -3.82
C TYR A 116 -9.00 2.49 -2.58
N LEU A 117 -8.71 3.11 -1.44
CA LEU A 117 -9.40 2.92 -0.17
C LEU A 117 -10.23 4.17 0.11
N PRO A 118 -11.57 4.06 0.09
CA PRO A 118 -12.46 5.14 0.54
C PRO A 118 -12.25 5.48 2.01
N GLU A 119 -12.70 6.66 2.42
CA GLU A 119 -12.72 7.05 3.83
C GLU A 119 -13.47 6.04 4.71
N GLY A 120 -12.90 5.71 5.86
CA GLY A 120 -13.46 4.75 6.82
C GLY A 120 -13.40 3.29 6.39
N SER A 121 -12.73 2.99 5.29
CA SER A 121 -12.59 1.61 4.81
C SER A 121 -11.37 0.91 5.41
N GLY A 122 -11.31 -0.41 5.22
CA GLY A 122 -10.18 -1.20 5.65
C GLY A 122 -10.00 -2.45 4.82
N ILE A 123 -8.81 -3.01 4.89
CA ILE A 123 -8.43 -4.24 4.20
C ILE A 123 -7.82 -5.23 5.19
N PHE A 124 -7.92 -6.50 4.84
CA PHE A 124 -7.12 -7.56 5.45
C PHE A 124 -6.24 -8.20 4.37
N ILE A 125 -5.15 -8.79 4.80
CA ILE A 125 -4.18 -9.43 3.92
C ILE A 125 -3.74 -10.74 4.59
N PHE A 126 -3.93 -11.86 3.88
CA PHE A 126 -3.25 -13.11 4.17
C PHE A 126 -2.04 -13.25 3.26
N ALA A 127 -0.90 -13.64 3.81
CA ALA A 127 0.32 -13.87 3.06
C ALA A 127 1.00 -15.13 3.57
N VAL A 128 1.42 -16.00 2.65
CA VAL A 128 2.16 -17.22 2.95
C VAL A 128 3.34 -17.37 2.00
N PRO A 129 4.41 -18.06 2.39
CA PRO A 129 5.52 -18.35 1.48
C PRO A 129 5.02 -19.05 0.21
N ALA A 130 5.51 -18.60 -0.92
CA ALA A 130 5.23 -19.25 -2.19
C ALA A 130 5.92 -20.62 -2.25
N SER A 131 5.25 -21.61 -2.86
CA SER A 131 5.93 -22.87 -3.14
C SER A 131 7.00 -22.67 -4.22
N PRO A 132 8.08 -23.49 -4.25
CA PRO A 132 9.09 -23.37 -5.31
C PRO A 132 8.52 -23.48 -6.73
N ALA A 133 7.45 -24.25 -6.92
CA ALA A 133 6.76 -24.36 -8.20
C ALA A 133 5.99 -23.08 -8.58
N ALA A 134 5.42 -22.37 -7.62
CA ALA A 134 4.75 -21.09 -7.86
C ALA A 134 5.75 -19.99 -8.28
N VAL A 135 6.95 -20.00 -7.70
CA VAL A 135 8.02 -19.04 -8.06
C VAL A 135 8.58 -19.33 -9.45
N ALA A 136 8.67 -20.59 -9.85
CA ALA A 136 9.26 -20.99 -11.14
C ALA A 136 8.34 -20.75 -12.34
N ASN A 137 7.02 -20.80 -12.16
CA ASN A 137 6.05 -20.58 -13.24
C ASN A 137 5.77 -19.11 -13.55
N ASP A 138 6.23 -18.19 -12.70
CA ASP A 138 5.86 -16.77 -12.72
C ASP A 138 6.97 -15.87 -13.30
N ALA A 139 7.89 -16.43 -14.09
CA ALA A 139 8.95 -15.64 -14.74
C ALA A 139 8.46 -14.75 -15.90
N ASP A 140 7.15 -14.67 -16.12
CA ASP A 140 6.58 -13.82 -17.16
C ASP A 140 6.39 -12.38 -16.66
N GLU A 141 6.93 -11.44 -17.39
CA GLU A 141 7.04 -10.02 -17.03
C GLU A 141 5.66 -9.38 -16.83
N GLY A 142 5.45 -8.73 -15.69
CA GLY A 142 4.33 -7.79 -15.49
C GLY A 142 3.08 -8.34 -14.82
N GLN A 143 3.23 -9.31 -13.92
CA GLN A 143 2.08 -9.84 -13.20
C GLN A 143 1.44 -8.76 -12.31
N THR A 144 0.16 -8.56 -12.51
CA THR A 144 -0.70 -7.71 -11.71
C THR A 144 -1.56 -8.55 -10.77
N ALA A 145 -1.91 -8.00 -9.63
CA ALA A 145 -2.86 -8.62 -8.72
C ALA A 145 -4.19 -8.91 -9.45
N GLN A 146 -4.71 -10.12 -9.29
CA GLN A 146 -5.91 -10.60 -9.99
C GLN A 146 -7.11 -10.64 -9.05
N ARG A 147 -8.26 -10.18 -9.53
CA ARG A 147 -9.51 -10.31 -8.79
C ARG A 147 -9.92 -11.79 -8.71
N ARG A 148 -10.24 -12.25 -7.51
CA ARG A 148 -10.70 -13.61 -7.24
C ARG A 148 -11.98 -13.56 -6.41
N VAL A 149 -12.93 -14.42 -6.74
CA VAL A 149 -14.14 -14.66 -5.94
C VAL A 149 -13.91 -15.89 -5.06
N LEU A 150 -14.23 -15.75 -3.78
CA LEU A 150 -14.12 -16.82 -2.79
C LEU A 150 -15.35 -17.72 -2.84
N ASP A 151 -15.17 -19.01 -2.61
CA ASP A 151 -16.27 -19.92 -2.38
C ASP A 151 -16.93 -19.72 -1.00
N LYS A 152 -18.04 -20.44 -0.75
CA LYS A 152 -18.78 -20.33 0.51
C LYS A 152 -17.95 -20.71 1.73
N THR A 153 -17.06 -21.69 1.60
CA THR A 153 -16.21 -22.17 2.71
C THR A 153 -15.15 -21.13 3.03
N GLN A 154 -14.48 -20.60 2.02
CA GLN A 154 -13.48 -19.54 2.14
C GLN A 154 -14.10 -18.28 2.74
N THR A 155 -15.27 -17.86 2.24
CA THR A 155 -16.02 -16.69 2.77
C THR A 155 -16.41 -16.89 4.24
N ALA A 156 -16.88 -18.07 4.63
CA ALA A 156 -17.23 -18.36 6.03
C ALA A 156 -16.02 -18.36 6.96
N LEU A 157 -14.88 -18.93 6.52
CA LEU A 157 -13.64 -18.88 7.31
C LEU A 157 -13.12 -17.45 7.46
N LEU A 158 -13.20 -16.67 6.41
CA LEU A 158 -12.83 -15.26 6.43
C LEU A 158 -13.69 -14.45 7.40
N ALA A 159 -15.02 -14.63 7.35
CA ALA A 159 -15.94 -13.98 8.27
C ALA A 159 -15.58 -14.27 9.74
N ARG A 160 -15.27 -15.52 10.07
CA ARG A 160 -14.82 -15.92 11.42
C ARG A 160 -13.47 -15.28 11.80
N CYS A 161 -12.55 -15.12 10.86
CA CYS A 161 -11.30 -14.40 11.12
C CYS A 161 -11.59 -12.93 11.45
N ILE A 162 -12.49 -12.28 10.70
CA ILE A 162 -12.89 -10.89 10.91
C ILE A 162 -13.62 -10.73 12.26
N GLU A 163 -14.55 -11.61 12.60
CA GLU A 163 -15.23 -11.63 13.90
C GLU A 163 -14.25 -11.80 15.07
N SER A 164 -13.16 -12.52 14.85
CA SER A 164 -12.11 -12.73 15.87
C SER A 164 -11.14 -11.54 16.01
N LEU A 165 -11.20 -10.51 15.16
CA LEU A 165 -10.24 -9.39 15.17
C LEU A 165 -10.18 -8.67 16.52
N GLU A 166 -11.32 -8.39 17.15
CA GLU A 166 -11.34 -7.70 18.44
C GLU A 166 -10.65 -8.55 19.52
N GLY A 167 -10.88 -9.86 19.52
CA GLY A 167 -10.17 -10.78 20.42
C GLY A 167 -8.66 -10.80 20.16
N MET A 168 -8.24 -10.77 18.91
CA MET A 168 -6.82 -10.69 18.55
C MET A 168 -6.20 -9.35 18.95
N ARG A 169 -6.93 -8.23 18.79
CA ARG A 169 -6.49 -6.89 19.23
C ARG A 169 -6.32 -6.83 20.75
N ALA A 170 -7.30 -7.36 21.51
CA ALA A 170 -7.21 -7.44 22.96
C ALA A 170 -6.02 -8.31 23.42
N ALA A 171 -5.77 -9.44 22.76
CA ALA A 171 -4.61 -10.27 23.03
C ALA A 171 -3.29 -9.55 22.70
N ALA A 172 -3.24 -8.77 21.60
CA ALA A 172 -2.08 -7.95 21.24
C ALA A 172 -1.75 -6.92 22.32
N ALA A 173 -2.75 -6.29 22.92
CA ALA A 173 -2.57 -5.30 23.96
C ALA A 173 -2.04 -5.91 25.28
N SER A 174 -2.38 -7.17 25.58
CA SER A 174 -2.08 -7.80 26.87
C SER A 174 -0.83 -8.69 26.87
N SER A 175 -0.61 -9.50 25.84
CA SER A 175 0.40 -10.56 25.89
C SER A 175 1.31 -10.69 24.68
N ARG A 176 1.10 -9.93 23.63
CA ARG A 176 1.82 -10.05 22.33
C ARG A 176 1.77 -11.44 21.67
N SER A 177 0.98 -12.38 22.19
CA SER A 177 0.80 -13.70 21.61
C SER A 177 -0.69 -13.98 21.38
N ILE A 178 -0.99 -14.70 20.28
CA ILE A 178 -2.35 -15.15 19.99
C ILE A 178 -2.62 -16.52 20.63
N SER A 179 -3.89 -16.77 20.96
CA SER A 179 -4.32 -18.08 21.46
C SER A 179 -4.13 -19.16 20.37
N SER A 180 -4.05 -20.43 20.81
CA SER A 180 -4.00 -21.56 19.88
C SER A 180 -5.23 -21.62 18.98
N ALA A 181 -6.41 -21.22 19.48
CA ALA A 181 -7.64 -21.16 18.72
C ALA A 181 -7.56 -20.14 17.57
N HIS A 182 -7.11 -18.90 17.84
CA HIS A 182 -6.91 -17.89 16.80
C HIS A 182 -5.89 -18.34 15.75
N ARG A 183 -4.81 -18.97 16.20
CA ARG A 183 -3.79 -19.52 15.29
C ARG A 183 -4.36 -20.59 14.38
N GLY A 184 -5.08 -21.56 14.94
CA GLY A 184 -5.73 -22.61 14.17
C GLY A 184 -6.71 -22.07 13.14
N LEU A 185 -7.50 -21.05 13.53
CA LEU A 185 -8.42 -20.38 12.62
C LEU A 185 -7.69 -19.71 11.44
N LEU A 186 -6.62 -18.95 11.71
CA LEU A 186 -5.83 -18.29 10.66
C LEU A 186 -5.13 -19.29 9.74
N GLN A 187 -4.62 -20.40 10.28
CA GLN A 187 -4.03 -21.48 9.49
C GLN A 187 -5.05 -22.15 8.58
N SER A 188 -6.26 -22.44 9.09
CA SER A 188 -7.34 -23.04 8.31
C SER A 188 -7.83 -22.09 7.20
N ALA A 189 -7.98 -20.80 7.50
CA ALA A 189 -8.35 -19.81 6.51
C ALA A 189 -7.29 -19.67 5.41
N ALA A 190 -6.02 -19.58 5.78
CA ALA A 190 -4.92 -19.51 4.83
C ALA A 190 -4.86 -20.77 3.96
N ALA A 191 -4.95 -21.99 4.57
CA ALA A 191 -4.99 -23.21 3.81
C ALA A 191 -6.13 -23.23 2.80
N ALA A 192 -7.35 -22.88 3.19
CA ALA A 192 -8.50 -22.83 2.30
C ALA A 192 -8.33 -21.81 1.15
N MET A 193 -7.66 -20.70 1.40
CA MET A 193 -7.42 -19.66 0.37
C MET A 193 -6.34 -20.05 -0.64
N PHE A 194 -5.34 -20.84 -0.24
CA PHE A 194 -4.16 -21.10 -1.06
C PHE A 194 -4.04 -22.54 -1.60
N THR A 195 -4.83 -23.52 -1.10
CA THR A 195 -4.74 -24.93 -1.51
C THR A 195 -5.40 -25.26 -2.85
N GLU A 196 -6.44 -24.53 -3.25
CA GLU A 196 -7.16 -24.78 -4.52
C GLU A 196 -6.68 -23.85 -5.64
N GLY A 197 -5.39 -24.00 -6.00
CA GLY A 197 -4.84 -23.39 -7.22
C GLY A 197 -5.04 -21.88 -7.30
N PHE A 198 -4.03 -21.12 -7.01
CA PHE A 198 -3.95 -19.65 -7.26
C PHE A 198 -4.16 -19.30 -8.74
N GLY A 199 -4.23 -20.32 -9.62
CA GLY A 199 -4.26 -20.20 -11.07
C GLY A 199 -5.64 -20.19 -11.74
N GLN A 200 -6.75 -20.26 -11.02
CA GLN A 200 -8.05 -20.04 -11.64
C GLN A 200 -8.46 -18.58 -11.45
N SER A 201 -8.03 -17.73 -12.39
CA SER A 201 -8.51 -16.36 -12.48
C SER A 201 -9.98 -16.38 -12.85
N TYR A 202 -10.82 -15.90 -11.95
CA TYR A 202 -12.22 -15.69 -12.22
C TYR A 202 -12.47 -14.25 -12.63
N ASP A 203 -13.13 -14.12 -13.79
CA ASP A 203 -13.77 -12.90 -14.31
C ASP A 203 -12.86 -11.67 -14.46
N MET A 204 -11.83 -11.82 -15.29
CA MET A 204 -11.26 -10.69 -15.99
C MET A 204 -12.26 -10.22 -17.06
N ARG A 205 -13.33 -9.54 -16.66
CA ARG A 205 -13.96 -8.62 -17.62
C ARG A 205 -12.84 -7.71 -18.11
N GLU A 206 -12.61 -7.74 -19.42
CA GLU A 206 -11.59 -6.86 -20.01
C GLU A 206 -11.75 -5.45 -19.42
N PRO A 207 -10.67 -4.86 -18.87
CA PRO A 207 -10.76 -3.51 -18.31
C PRO A 207 -11.36 -2.61 -19.38
N LEU A 208 -12.47 -1.92 -19.05
CA LEU A 208 -13.09 -0.97 -19.97
C LEU A 208 -12.02 -0.05 -20.55
N GLN A 209 -12.17 0.37 -21.80
CA GLN A 209 -11.16 1.21 -22.47
C GLN A 209 -10.77 2.44 -21.63
N ARG A 210 -11.71 3.02 -20.87
CA ARG A 210 -11.45 4.10 -19.92
C ARG A 210 -10.53 3.70 -18.77
N HIS A 211 -10.57 2.43 -18.29
CA HIS A 211 -9.66 1.95 -17.24
C HIS A 211 -8.22 1.86 -17.76
N ARG A 212 -8.02 1.32 -18.96
CA ARG A 212 -6.71 1.32 -19.62
C ARG A 212 -6.17 2.74 -19.83
N ALA A 213 -7.07 3.71 -20.10
CA ALA A 213 -6.70 5.10 -20.24
C ALA A 213 -6.18 5.70 -18.92
N VAL A 214 -6.85 5.42 -17.77
CA VAL A 214 -6.38 5.87 -16.46
C VAL A 214 -5.01 5.27 -16.13
N VAL A 215 -4.81 3.98 -16.35
CA VAL A 215 -3.50 3.32 -16.11
C VAL A 215 -2.39 3.98 -16.94
N ARG A 216 -2.63 4.26 -18.23
CA ARG A 216 -1.65 4.97 -19.08
C ARG A 216 -1.39 6.39 -18.58
N ALA A 217 -2.44 7.11 -18.16
CA ALA A 217 -2.28 8.45 -17.59
C ALA A 217 -1.47 8.43 -16.29
N CYS A 218 -1.73 7.47 -15.38
CA CYS A 218 -0.96 7.31 -14.15
C CYS A 218 0.52 7.01 -14.43
N ALA A 219 0.82 6.11 -15.38
CA ALA A 219 2.19 5.83 -15.78
C ALA A 219 2.91 7.09 -16.34
N PHE A 220 2.19 7.90 -17.14
CA PHE A 220 2.72 9.18 -17.63
C PHE A 220 2.97 10.16 -16.48
N ILE A 221 2.03 10.27 -15.52
CA ILE A 221 2.16 11.14 -14.34
C ILE A 221 3.39 10.74 -13.53
N ASP A 222 3.57 9.45 -13.23
CA ASP A 222 4.69 8.95 -12.44
C ASP A 222 6.05 9.27 -13.11
N ALA A 223 6.13 9.14 -14.45
CA ALA A 223 7.33 9.44 -15.20
C ALA A 223 7.64 10.96 -15.27
N ASN A 224 6.61 11.83 -15.16
CA ASN A 224 6.73 13.27 -15.40
C ASN A 224 6.39 14.14 -14.19
N LEU A 225 6.26 13.59 -12.98
CA LEU A 225 5.71 14.26 -11.80
C LEU A 225 6.45 15.56 -11.42
N ARG A 226 7.74 15.65 -11.75
CA ARG A 226 8.61 16.82 -11.46
C ARG A 226 8.54 17.92 -12.51
N THR A 227 7.86 17.68 -13.64
CA THR A 227 7.72 18.64 -14.73
C THR A 227 6.32 19.25 -14.75
N SER A 228 6.10 20.28 -15.55
CA SER A 228 4.75 20.78 -15.79
C SER A 228 3.93 19.73 -16.54
N ILE A 229 2.76 19.40 -16.04
CA ILE A 229 1.81 18.47 -16.67
C ILE A 229 0.52 19.24 -16.92
N ALA A 230 0.10 19.31 -18.18
CA ALA A 230 -1.21 19.82 -18.56
C ALA A 230 -2.23 18.69 -18.74
N LEU A 231 -3.51 18.99 -18.62
CA LEU A 231 -4.57 17.99 -18.86
C LEU A 231 -4.53 17.43 -20.28
N ALA A 232 -4.11 18.25 -21.27
CA ALA A 232 -3.91 17.80 -22.64
C ALA A 232 -2.83 16.73 -22.79
N ASP A 233 -1.74 16.82 -22.02
CA ASP A 233 -0.67 15.81 -22.01
C ASP A 233 -1.18 14.46 -21.51
N LEU A 234 -2.02 14.49 -20.45
CA LEU A 234 -2.65 13.30 -19.92
C LEU A 234 -3.63 12.67 -20.91
N CYS A 235 -4.42 13.47 -21.61
CA CYS A 235 -5.33 13.00 -22.65
C CYS A 235 -4.58 12.36 -23.80
N ALA A 236 -3.48 12.96 -24.25
CA ALA A 236 -2.62 12.43 -25.31
C ALA A 236 -1.97 11.09 -24.89
N ALA A 237 -1.39 11.02 -23.69
CA ALA A 237 -0.79 9.81 -23.16
C ALA A 237 -1.82 8.68 -22.97
N ALA A 238 -3.03 9.04 -22.52
CA ALA A 238 -4.12 8.09 -22.33
C ALA A 238 -4.81 7.65 -23.62
N GLY A 239 -4.70 8.43 -24.69
CA GLY A 239 -5.38 8.18 -25.98
C GLY A 239 -6.90 8.36 -25.90
N VAL A 240 -7.37 9.32 -25.08
CA VAL A 240 -8.81 9.60 -24.86
C VAL A 240 -9.06 11.11 -24.74
N CYS A 241 -10.31 11.53 -24.94
CA CYS A 241 -10.71 12.92 -24.71
C CYS A 241 -10.79 13.25 -23.21
N THR A 242 -10.75 14.53 -22.89
CA THR A 242 -10.82 15.06 -21.51
C THR A 242 -11.96 14.47 -20.72
N ARG A 243 -13.16 14.47 -21.26
CA ARG A 243 -14.35 13.93 -20.57
C ARG A 243 -14.22 12.46 -20.20
N ALA A 244 -13.69 11.65 -21.10
CA ALA A 244 -13.48 10.22 -20.84
C ALA A 244 -12.42 10.00 -19.76
N LEU A 245 -11.35 10.82 -19.75
CA LEU A 245 -10.31 10.78 -18.75
C LEU A 245 -10.83 11.19 -17.36
N GLU A 246 -11.60 12.29 -17.28
CA GLU A 246 -12.23 12.74 -16.04
C GLU A 246 -13.15 11.69 -15.44
N TYR A 247 -14.05 11.09 -16.24
CA TYR A 247 -14.88 9.99 -15.77
C TYR A 247 -14.06 8.80 -15.28
N GLY A 248 -13.00 8.45 -16.00
CA GLY A 248 -12.11 7.36 -15.60
C GLY A 248 -11.47 7.62 -14.23
N PHE A 249 -10.90 8.80 -14.02
CA PHE A 249 -10.29 9.17 -12.74
C PHE A 249 -11.31 9.22 -11.59
N HIS A 250 -12.53 9.72 -11.84
CA HIS A 250 -13.59 9.67 -10.83
C HIS A 250 -14.03 8.25 -10.49
N ASP A 251 -14.11 7.35 -11.47
CA ASP A 251 -14.42 5.93 -11.22
C ASP A 251 -13.35 5.24 -10.37
N PHE A 252 -12.05 5.60 -10.58
CA PHE A 252 -10.94 5.00 -9.86
C PHE A 252 -10.73 5.61 -8.47
N TYR A 253 -10.65 6.95 -8.40
CA TYR A 253 -10.09 7.67 -7.26
C TYR A 253 -11.03 8.73 -6.66
N GLU A 254 -12.25 8.86 -7.19
CA GLU A 254 -13.22 9.90 -6.79
C GLU A 254 -12.69 11.33 -6.96
N LEU A 255 -11.63 11.50 -7.75
CA LEU A 255 -10.96 12.76 -8.04
C LEU A 255 -10.82 12.99 -9.54
N GLY A 256 -10.73 14.25 -9.97
CA GLY A 256 -10.31 14.57 -11.33
C GLY A 256 -8.79 14.39 -11.52
N PRO A 257 -8.31 14.21 -12.78
CA PRO A 257 -6.91 13.90 -13.08
C PRO A 257 -5.92 14.96 -12.56
N MET A 258 -6.23 16.25 -12.66
CA MET A 258 -5.34 17.31 -12.17
C MET A 258 -5.32 17.42 -10.65
N ALA A 259 -6.42 17.08 -9.96
CA ALA A 259 -6.44 16.97 -8.51
C ALA A 259 -5.58 15.79 -8.04
N TYR A 260 -5.64 14.65 -8.74
CA TYR A 260 -4.77 13.51 -8.50
C TYR A 260 -3.28 13.88 -8.62
N VAL A 261 -2.87 14.54 -9.73
CA VAL A 261 -1.48 15.03 -9.92
C VAL A 261 -1.05 15.93 -8.76
N ARG A 262 -1.91 16.87 -8.37
CA ARG A 262 -1.62 17.80 -7.28
C ARG A 262 -1.44 17.07 -5.95
N ASN A 263 -2.35 16.16 -5.59
CA ASN A 263 -2.26 15.41 -4.34
C ASN A 263 -1.00 14.52 -4.30
N LEU A 264 -0.68 13.86 -5.41
CA LEU A 264 0.54 13.05 -5.51
C LEU A 264 1.80 13.91 -5.30
N ARG A 265 1.87 15.11 -5.89
CA ARG A 265 2.97 16.06 -5.66
C ARG A 265 3.06 16.52 -4.21
N LEU A 266 1.92 16.81 -3.56
CA LEU A 266 1.88 17.19 -2.14
C LEU A 266 2.40 16.06 -1.25
N CYS A 267 2.04 14.80 -1.54
CA CYS A 267 2.59 13.64 -0.84
C CYS A 267 4.12 13.56 -1.01
N ARG A 268 4.64 13.78 -2.23
CA ARG A 268 6.09 13.78 -2.46
C ARG A 268 6.82 14.91 -1.72
N VAL A 269 6.23 16.12 -1.68
CA VAL A 269 6.77 17.23 -0.86
C VAL A 269 6.80 16.85 0.61
N ARG A 270 5.70 16.26 1.13
CA ARG A 270 5.65 15.81 2.53
C ARG A 270 6.75 14.81 2.83
N HIS A 271 6.92 13.81 1.96
CA HIS A 271 8.01 12.84 2.07
C HIS A 271 9.38 13.53 2.14
N ASP A 272 9.68 14.46 1.22
CA ASP A 272 10.95 15.20 1.22
C ASP A 272 11.14 16.01 2.52
N LEU A 273 10.07 16.62 3.04
CA LEU A 273 10.12 17.37 4.30
C LEU A 273 10.37 16.47 5.52
N GLN A 274 9.98 15.22 5.48
CA GLN A 274 10.15 14.24 6.56
C GLN A 274 11.46 13.47 6.45
N ALA A 275 11.99 13.28 5.24
CA ALA A 275 13.20 12.50 5.01
C ALA A 275 14.47 13.23 5.53
N PRO A 276 15.26 12.63 6.41
CA PRO A 276 16.45 13.26 6.96
C PRO A 276 17.58 13.44 5.94
N GLU A 277 17.53 12.72 4.82
CA GLU A 277 18.58 12.67 3.79
C GLU A 277 18.31 13.59 2.59
N SER A 278 17.17 14.29 2.55
CA SER A 278 16.77 15.07 1.38
C SER A 278 17.59 16.34 1.14
N GLY A 279 18.39 16.77 2.10
CA GLY A 279 19.18 18.01 2.01
C GLY A 279 18.33 19.28 1.89
N ASP A 280 17.01 19.14 1.97
CA ASP A 280 16.07 20.25 1.88
C ASP A 280 15.87 20.91 3.22
N ASP A 281 16.55 22.01 3.42
CA ASP A 281 16.41 22.81 4.61
C ASP A 281 15.25 23.82 4.54
N SER A 282 14.51 23.86 3.42
CA SER A 282 13.40 24.79 3.25
C SER A 282 12.17 24.17 2.55
N VAL A 283 11.00 24.60 3.01
CA VAL A 283 9.70 24.26 2.42
C VAL A 283 9.64 24.65 0.94
N SER A 284 10.16 25.83 0.59
CA SER A 284 10.12 26.33 -0.77
C SER A 284 11.01 25.55 -1.74
N SER A 285 12.13 25.02 -1.28
CA SER A 285 12.99 24.14 -2.08
C SER A 285 12.28 22.82 -2.38
N ALA A 286 11.73 22.16 -1.36
CA ALA A 286 10.95 20.94 -1.53
C ALA A 286 9.76 21.14 -2.47
N ALA A 287 8.97 22.21 -2.30
CA ALA A 287 7.82 22.50 -3.15
C ALA A 287 8.19 22.71 -4.62
N ARG A 288 9.26 23.49 -4.89
CA ARG A 288 9.72 23.75 -6.26
C ARG A 288 10.23 22.50 -6.97
N ARG A 289 10.85 21.55 -6.27
CA ARG A 289 11.27 20.26 -6.83
C ARG A 289 10.11 19.47 -7.42
N TRP A 290 8.92 19.64 -6.86
CA TRP A 290 7.68 19.00 -7.31
C TRP A 290 6.77 19.95 -8.10
N SER A 291 7.38 20.96 -8.77
CA SER A 291 6.69 21.85 -9.70
C SER A 291 5.63 22.77 -9.08
N PHE A 292 5.72 23.08 -7.78
CA PHE A 292 4.92 24.14 -7.20
C PHE A 292 5.60 25.49 -7.38
N THR A 293 4.93 26.42 -8.09
CA THR A 293 5.42 27.77 -8.38
C THR A 293 4.78 28.82 -7.48
N HIS A 294 3.55 28.61 -7.05
CA HIS A 294 2.77 29.53 -6.22
C HIS A 294 2.71 29.07 -4.77
N MET A 295 3.63 29.59 -3.94
CA MET A 295 3.80 29.13 -2.54
C MET A 295 2.58 29.33 -1.66
N GLY A 296 1.78 30.38 -1.88
CA GLY A 296 0.54 30.61 -1.13
C GLY A 296 -0.50 29.52 -1.39
N GLN A 297 -0.75 29.21 -2.68
CA GLN A 297 -1.67 28.14 -3.06
C GLN A 297 -1.16 26.77 -2.61
N PHE A 298 0.15 26.51 -2.77
CA PHE A 298 0.77 25.28 -2.26
C PHE A 298 0.55 25.08 -0.77
N SER A 299 0.80 26.12 0.06
CA SER A 299 0.64 26.01 1.51
C SER A 299 -0.83 25.79 1.91
N HIS A 300 -1.76 26.43 1.20
CA HIS A 300 -3.18 26.21 1.39
C HIS A 300 -3.57 24.76 1.05
N ASP A 301 -3.20 24.27 -0.14
CA ASP A 301 -3.52 22.93 -0.60
C ASP A 301 -2.89 21.85 0.32
N TYR A 302 -1.67 22.08 0.79
CA TYR A 302 -0.98 21.20 1.74
C TYR A 302 -1.73 21.11 3.07
N ARG A 303 -2.17 22.27 3.60
CA ARG A 303 -2.95 22.32 4.84
C ARG A 303 -4.31 21.63 4.69
N VAL A 304 -4.98 21.83 3.56
CA VAL A 304 -6.26 21.15 3.27
C VAL A 304 -6.07 19.63 3.24
N LEU A 305 -5.01 19.17 2.58
CA LEU A 305 -4.75 17.74 2.42
C LEU A 305 -4.29 17.07 3.73
N PHE A 306 -3.37 17.69 4.47
CA PHE A 306 -2.73 17.04 5.63
C PHE A 306 -3.17 17.58 7.00
N GLY A 307 -3.98 18.64 7.04
CA GLY A 307 -4.42 19.27 8.29
C GLY A 307 -3.34 20.07 9.03
N GLU A 308 -2.14 20.21 8.45
CA GLU A 308 -1.02 20.96 9.02
C GLU A 308 -0.30 21.79 7.95
N MET A 309 0.47 22.79 8.38
CA MET A 309 1.31 23.57 7.46
C MET A 309 2.58 22.80 7.08
N PRO A 310 3.14 22.99 5.87
CA PRO A 310 4.39 22.33 5.49
C PRO A 310 5.58 22.73 6.40
N SER A 311 5.55 23.94 6.99
CA SER A 311 6.54 24.37 7.97
C SER A 311 6.44 23.60 9.30
N GLU A 312 5.25 23.17 9.69
CA GLU A 312 5.03 22.35 10.89
C GLU A 312 5.58 20.94 10.68
N THR A 313 5.34 20.34 9.50
CA THR A 313 5.96 19.06 9.12
C THR A 313 7.49 19.14 9.21
N LEU A 314 8.11 20.18 8.63
CA LEU A 314 9.55 20.37 8.66
C LEU A 314 10.08 20.61 10.08
N ALA A 315 9.35 21.39 10.90
CA ALA A 315 9.72 21.67 12.29
C ALA A 315 9.66 20.41 13.17
N ARG A 316 8.68 19.52 12.95
CA ARG A 316 8.58 18.24 13.65
C ARG A 316 9.78 17.35 13.33
N ARG A 317 10.16 17.19 12.05
CA ARG A 317 11.39 16.47 11.67
C ARG A 317 12.64 16.96 12.40
N ARG A 318 12.77 18.27 12.56
CA ARG A 318 13.95 18.88 13.25
C ARG A 318 13.96 18.61 14.76
N ARG A 319 12.80 18.42 15.38
CA ARG A 319 12.67 18.14 16.83
C ARG A 319 12.82 16.65 17.16
N GLU A 320 12.39 15.78 16.26
CA GLU A 320 12.44 14.34 16.38
C GLU A 320 13.51 13.80 15.42
N PRO A 321 14.79 13.71 15.84
CA PRO A 321 15.79 13.06 15.00
C PRO A 321 15.33 11.62 14.73
N PRO A 322 15.62 11.06 13.55
CA PRO A 322 15.14 9.75 13.16
C PRO A 322 15.46 8.75 14.26
N SER A 323 14.43 8.06 14.77
CA SER A 323 14.62 6.95 15.70
C SER A 323 15.59 5.98 15.03
N THR A 324 16.75 5.82 15.63
CA THR A 324 17.79 4.91 15.18
C THR A 324 17.24 3.49 15.22
N LEU A 325 16.59 3.06 14.14
CA LEU A 325 16.53 1.64 13.83
C LEU A 325 17.99 1.18 13.71
N PRO A 326 18.41 0.09 14.36
CA PRO A 326 19.79 -0.34 14.36
C PRO A 326 20.30 -0.43 12.90
N ARG A 327 21.23 0.45 12.53
CA ARG A 327 22.02 0.25 11.32
C ARG A 327 22.71 -1.09 11.47
N GLU A 328 22.32 -2.06 10.66
CA GLU A 328 23.13 -3.27 10.52
C GLU A 328 24.55 -2.84 10.16
N ARG A 329 25.48 -3.14 11.09
CA ARG A 329 26.90 -2.90 10.91
C ARG A 329 27.31 -3.49 9.55
N LYS A 330 27.82 -2.63 8.66
CA LYS A 330 28.66 -3.08 7.55
C LYS A 330 29.75 -3.97 8.13
N LEU A 331 29.67 -5.26 7.95
CA LEU A 331 30.77 -6.18 8.15
C LEU A 331 31.87 -5.75 7.19
N ALA A 332 32.90 -5.15 7.77
CA ALA A 332 34.11 -4.76 7.09
C ALA A 332 34.69 -5.98 6.35
N ARG A 333 34.96 -5.77 5.09
CA ARG A 333 35.88 -6.62 4.34
C ARG A 333 37.24 -6.58 5.05
N SER A 334 37.63 -7.68 5.60
CA SER A 334 39.02 -7.95 5.94
C SER A 334 39.25 -9.44 5.69
N SER A 335 39.94 -9.71 4.63
CA SER A 335 41.14 -10.57 4.57
C SER A 335 41.34 -11.03 3.13
N GLU A 336 42.16 -10.27 2.41
CA GLU A 336 43.02 -10.89 1.39
C GLU A 336 44.09 -11.70 2.12
N PRO A 337 44.36 -12.93 1.78
CA PRO A 337 45.62 -13.57 2.15
C PRO A 337 46.69 -13.13 1.15
N ARG A 338 47.74 -12.50 1.67
CA ARG A 338 49.05 -12.48 0.99
C ARG A 338 49.66 -13.88 1.04
N GLY A 339 50.02 -14.33 -0.11
CA GLY A 339 50.80 -15.54 -0.30
C GLY A 339 50.99 -15.80 -1.78
#